data_8ae3c473730e83e534c68ec04e28cde6
#
_entry.id   8ae3c473730e83e534c68ec04e28cde6
#
_cell.length_a   1.000
_cell.length_b   1.000
_cell.length_c   1.000
_cell.angle_alpha   90.00
_cell.angle_beta   90.00
_cell.angle_gamma   90.00
#
_symmetry.space_group_name_H-M   'P 1'
#
loop_
_entity.id
_entity.type
_entity.pdbx_description
1 polymer ?
#
loop_
_entity_poly.entity_id
_entity_poly.type
_entity_poly.pdbx_seq_one_letter_code
_entity_poly.pdbx_strand_id
1 'polypeptide(L)'
;GAGQAPARQVALGAGLPNSTAATTINKVCGSSLKAAMMAANSIKAGEYKAIVAGGMESMTNAPKFEKRNGEDKEMVSTMVHDGLWDVYNDVHMGNTGEIVANECNISREKMDAFAARSQNKAAEAEANGWFAWERFDMPELSTDEGVRAGTTAEKLAGLRPVFQED
;
A
#
# COMPACT_ATOMS: atom_id res chain seq x y z
N GLY A 1 -4.82 -14.67 2.53
CA GLY A 1 -3.82 -15.55 1.93
C GLY A 1 -2.41 -15.41 2.52
N ALA A 2 -2.19 -14.54 3.52
CA ALA A 2 -0.85 -14.32 4.12
C ALA A 2 -0.43 -15.42 5.15
N GLY A 3 -1.22 -16.45 5.34
CA GLY A 3 -0.97 -17.48 6.32
C GLY A 3 -1.36 -17.10 7.76
N GLN A 4 -1.05 -17.98 8.70
CA GLN A 4 -1.39 -17.79 10.10
C GLN A 4 -0.42 -16.81 10.77
N ALA A 5 -0.95 -15.80 11.44
CA ALA A 5 -0.20 -14.84 12.27
C ALA A 5 1.09 -14.31 11.59
N PRO A 6 1.00 -13.57 10.49
CA PRO A 6 2.17 -13.15 9.70
C PRO A 6 3.24 -12.45 10.54
N ALA A 7 2.86 -11.55 11.47
CA ALA A 7 3.83 -10.89 12.34
C ALA A 7 4.64 -11.88 13.19
N ARG A 8 4.02 -12.98 13.63
CA ARG A 8 4.72 -14.03 14.38
C ARG A 8 5.71 -14.78 13.49
N GLN A 9 5.31 -15.07 12.25
CA GLN A 9 6.21 -15.70 11.28
C GLN A 9 7.43 -14.82 10.99
N VAL A 10 7.22 -13.52 10.82
CA VAL A 10 8.31 -12.54 10.62
C VAL A 10 9.24 -12.51 11.82
N ALA A 11 8.70 -12.44 13.05
CA ALA A 11 9.52 -12.39 14.27
C ALA A 11 10.41 -13.63 14.42
N LEU A 12 9.87 -14.81 14.21
CA LEU A 12 10.63 -16.05 14.31
C LEU A 12 11.59 -16.24 13.14
N GLY A 13 11.19 -15.88 11.92
CA GLY A 13 12.04 -15.91 10.73
C GLY A 13 13.25 -14.95 10.83
N ALA A 14 13.08 -13.85 11.53
CA ALA A 14 14.16 -12.90 11.85
C ALA A 14 15.09 -13.40 12.99
N GLY A 15 14.87 -14.59 13.55
CA GLY A 15 15.69 -15.16 14.61
C GLY A 15 15.38 -14.63 16.00
N LEU A 16 14.25 -13.95 16.20
CA LEU A 16 13.85 -13.51 17.53
C LEU A 16 13.42 -14.71 18.40
N PRO A 17 13.64 -14.66 19.73
CA PRO A 17 13.31 -15.77 20.62
C PRO A 17 11.81 -16.05 20.67
N ASN A 18 11.46 -17.30 20.98
CA ASN A 18 10.05 -17.72 21.11
C ASN A 18 9.25 -16.94 22.14
N SER A 19 9.91 -16.29 23.10
CA SER A 19 9.30 -15.42 24.09
C SER A 19 8.89 -14.05 23.54
N THR A 20 9.31 -13.68 22.33
CA THR A 20 8.93 -12.42 21.69
C THR A 20 7.44 -12.44 21.35
N ALA A 21 6.67 -11.54 21.92
CA ALA A 21 5.27 -11.37 21.55
C ALA A 21 5.15 -10.77 20.14
N ALA A 22 4.15 -11.18 19.39
CA ALA A 22 3.87 -10.65 18.06
C ALA A 22 2.36 -10.59 17.82
N THR A 23 1.88 -9.49 17.27
CA THR A 23 0.47 -9.28 16.96
C THR A 23 0.33 -8.79 15.54
N THR A 24 -0.53 -9.45 14.77
CA THR A 24 -0.91 -9.02 13.43
C THR A 24 -2.16 -8.15 13.52
N ILE A 25 -2.13 -7.00 12.89
CA ILE A 25 -3.31 -6.11 12.79
C ILE A 25 -3.66 -5.87 11.33
N ASN A 26 -4.91 -5.52 11.10
CA ASN A 26 -5.36 -5.07 9.79
C ASN A 26 -6.26 -3.84 9.94
N LYS A 27 -5.86 -2.75 9.31
CA LYS A 27 -6.63 -1.52 9.11
C LYS A 27 -6.45 -1.04 7.67
N VAL A 28 -6.44 -1.96 6.73
CA VAL A 28 -6.20 -1.71 5.31
C VAL A 28 -4.97 -0.81 5.11
N CYS A 29 -5.04 0.27 4.34
CA CYS A 29 -3.91 1.18 4.08
C CYS A 29 -3.34 1.86 5.36
N GLY A 30 -4.13 1.97 6.42
CA GLY A 30 -3.72 2.54 7.70
C GLY A 30 -3.06 1.56 8.69
N SER A 31 -2.79 0.32 8.29
CA SER A 31 -2.30 -0.73 9.20
C SER A 31 -0.98 -0.38 9.86
N SER A 32 0.02 0.06 9.10
CA SER A 32 1.35 0.39 9.63
C SER A 32 1.32 1.56 10.61
N LEU A 33 0.57 2.63 10.29
CA LEU A 33 0.40 3.75 11.21
C LEU A 33 -0.33 3.31 12.49
N LYS A 34 -1.37 2.46 12.36
CA LYS A 34 -2.06 1.91 13.53
C LYS A 34 -1.15 1.02 14.36
N ALA A 35 -0.29 0.21 13.76
CA ALA A 35 0.72 -0.57 14.46
C ALA A 35 1.67 0.32 15.27
N ALA A 36 2.18 1.40 14.67
CA ALA A 36 3.03 2.37 15.36
C ALA A 36 2.31 3.06 16.55
N MET A 37 1.04 3.44 16.36
CA MET A 37 0.22 4.02 17.43
C MET A 37 0.02 3.05 18.59
N MET A 38 -0.25 1.77 18.31
CA MET A 38 -0.41 0.74 19.33
C MET A 38 0.91 0.49 20.06
N ALA A 39 2.02 0.40 19.34
CA ALA A 39 3.36 0.28 19.91
C ALA A 39 3.68 1.44 20.86
N ALA A 40 3.44 2.67 20.45
CA ALA A 40 3.64 3.85 21.28
C ALA A 40 2.79 3.83 22.56
N ASN A 41 1.54 3.37 22.47
CA ASN A 41 0.65 3.26 23.62
C ASN A 41 1.12 2.17 24.62
N SER A 42 1.52 1.00 24.11
CA SER A 42 2.04 -0.09 24.97
C SER A 42 3.34 0.30 25.68
N ILE A 43 4.23 1.04 24.99
CA ILE A 43 5.45 1.58 25.63
C ILE A 43 5.09 2.61 26.70
N LYS A 44 4.16 3.53 26.44
CA LYS A 44 3.69 4.52 27.42
C LYS A 44 3.00 3.87 28.62
N ALA A 45 2.29 2.77 28.41
CA ALA A 45 1.66 2.00 29.47
C ALA A 45 2.66 1.18 30.30
N GLY A 46 3.93 1.11 29.90
CA GLY A 46 4.97 0.33 30.58
C GLY A 46 4.92 -1.18 30.34
N GLU A 47 4.11 -1.63 29.36
CA GLU A 47 4.01 -3.05 29.02
C GLU A 47 5.29 -3.57 28.37
N TYR A 48 5.91 -2.75 27.50
CA TYR A 48 7.12 -3.07 26.77
C TYR A 48 8.11 -1.90 26.77
N LYS A 49 9.40 -2.21 26.66
CA LYS A 49 10.46 -1.20 26.55
C LYS A 49 10.79 -0.84 25.10
N ALA A 50 10.60 -1.78 24.20
CA ALA A 50 10.84 -1.62 22.78
C ALA A 50 9.85 -2.48 21.98
N ILE A 51 9.37 -1.96 20.87
CA ILE A 51 8.47 -2.64 19.93
C ILE A 51 8.90 -2.31 18.51
N VAL A 52 8.96 -3.32 17.66
CA VAL A 52 9.10 -3.14 16.20
C VAL A 52 7.71 -3.11 15.60
N ALA A 53 7.40 -2.08 14.84
CA ALA A 53 6.13 -1.93 14.13
C ALA A 53 6.40 -1.71 12.64
N GLY A 54 5.67 -2.41 11.78
CA GLY A 54 5.83 -2.30 10.34
C GLY A 54 4.83 -3.18 9.62
N GLY A 55 5.01 -3.30 8.32
CA GLY A 55 4.17 -4.15 7.48
C GLY A 55 4.83 -4.43 6.14
N MET A 56 4.25 -5.36 5.42
CA MET A 56 4.62 -5.72 4.07
C MET A 56 3.37 -6.06 3.27
N GLU A 57 3.47 -5.95 1.95
CA GLU A 57 2.43 -6.38 1.04
C GLU A 57 3.05 -6.92 -0.25
N SER A 58 2.47 -7.97 -0.80
CA SER A 58 2.80 -8.52 -2.12
C SER A 58 1.55 -8.51 -2.99
N MET A 59 1.29 -7.40 -3.65
CA MET A 59 0.10 -7.24 -4.49
C MET A 59 0.09 -8.20 -5.67
N THR A 60 1.25 -8.47 -6.27
CA THR A 60 1.41 -9.43 -7.37
C THR A 60 1.00 -10.85 -6.97
N ASN A 61 1.30 -11.24 -5.73
CA ASN A 61 0.99 -12.57 -5.21
C ASN A 61 -0.33 -12.63 -4.45
N ALA A 62 -1.15 -11.57 -4.47
CA ALA A 62 -2.45 -11.58 -3.84
C ALA A 62 -3.32 -12.71 -4.45
N PRO A 63 -3.85 -13.65 -3.64
CA PRO A 63 -4.59 -14.77 -4.14
C PRO A 63 -5.95 -14.37 -4.70
N LYS A 64 -6.54 -15.26 -5.48
CA LYS A 64 -7.94 -15.19 -5.85
C LYS A 64 -8.70 -16.27 -5.09
N PHE A 65 -9.96 -16.02 -4.80
CA PHE A 65 -10.85 -17.03 -4.23
C PHE A 65 -12.09 -17.19 -5.11
N GLU A 66 -12.67 -18.39 -5.07
CA GLU A 66 -13.94 -18.68 -5.74
C GLU A 66 -15.10 -18.21 -4.85
N LYS A 67 -15.80 -17.19 -5.28
CA LYS A 67 -17.07 -16.76 -4.67
C LYS A 67 -18.19 -17.57 -5.31
N ARG A 68 -19.02 -18.19 -4.47
CA ARG A 68 -20.17 -18.97 -4.91
C ARG A 68 -21.46 -18.22 -4.60
N ASN A 69 -22.32 -18.08 -5.60
CA ASN A 69 -23.65 -17.52 -5.46
C ASN A 69 -24.63 -18.52 -6.10
N GLY A 70 -25.11 -19.48 -5.31
CA GLY A 70 -25.83 -20.65 -5.82
C GLY A 70 -24.92 -21.54 -6.65
N GLU A 71 -25.28 -21.80 -7.90
CA GLU A 71 -24.48 -22.58 -8.87
C GLU A 71 -23.41 -21.73 -9.58
N ASP A 72 -23.54 -20.40 -9.54
CA ASP A 72 -22.61 -19.49 -10.16
C ASP A 72 -21.31 -19.42 -9.38
N LYS A 73 -20.21 -19.35 -10.11
CA LYS A 73 -18.85 -19.29 -9.59
C LYS A 73 -18.12 -18.14 -10.22
N GLU A 74 -17.51 -17.31 -9.38
CA GLU A 74 -16.72 -16.16 -9.79
C GLU A 74 -15.36 -16.19 -9.12
N MET A 75 -14.29 -15.98 -9.90
CA MET A 75 -12.94 -15.82 -9.36
C MET A 75 -12.70 -14.36 -8.99
N VAL A 76 -12.65 -14.08 -7.71
CA VAL A 76 -12.51 -12.75 -7.14
C VAL A 76 -11.09 -12.51 -6.65
N SER A 77 -10.52 -11.38 -7.05
CA SER A 77 -9.21 -10.94 -6.55
C SER A 77 -9.32 -10.43 -5.12
N THR A 78 -8.54 -11.00 -4.18
CA THR A 78 -8.48 -10.49 -2.81
C THR A 78 -7.92 -9.09 -2.75
N MET A 79 -7.02 -8.70 -3.67
CA MET A 79 -6.50 -7.35 -3.76
C MET A 79 -7.63 -6.31 -3.97
N VAL A 80 -8.55 -6.61 -4.88
CA VAL A 80 -9.71 -5.73 -5.13
C VAL A 80 -10.74 -5.86 -4.03
N HIS A 81 -11.20 -7.07 -3.76
CA HIS A 81 -12.30 -7.33 -2.83
C HIS A 81 -12.02 -6.89 -1.39
N ASP A 82 -10.81 -7.16 -0.89
CA ASP A 82 -10.46 -6.91 0.52
C ASP A 82 -9.74 -5.57 0.72
N GLY A 83 -9.17 -4.97 -0.33
CA GLY A 83 -8.34 -3.77 -0.23
C GLY A 83 -8.79 -2.58 -1.06
N LEU A 84 -9.28 -2.77 -2.28
CA LEU A 84 -9.53 -1.69 -3.22
C LEU A 84 -11.03 -1.43 -3.50
N TRP A 85 -11.92 -2.14 -2.83
CA TRP A 85 -13.37 -1.95 -2.97
C TRP A 85 -13.96 -1.25 -1.75
N ASP A 86 -14.62 -0.12 -1.97
CA ASP A 86 -15.43 0.55 -0.95
C ASP A 86 -16.78 -0.17 -0.85
N VAL A 87 -16.94 -0.96 0.20
CA VAL A 87 -18.17 -1.75 0.42
C VAL A 87 -19.36 -0.91 0.84
N TYR A 88 -19.17 0.32 1.25
CA TYR A 88 -20.23 1.21 1.71
C TYR A 88 -20.89 1.93 0.55
N ASN A 89 -20.10 2.34 -0.44
CA ASN A 89 -20.57 3.07 -1.62
C ASN A 89 -20.56 2.21 -2.89
N ASP A 90 -20.10 0.96 -2.78
CA ASP A 90 -20.05 -0.01 -3.88
C ASP A 90 -19.23 0.47 -5.08
N VAL A 91 -18.05 1.03 -4.81
CA VAL A 91 -17.15 1.59 -5.83
C VAL A 91 -15.69 1.17 -5.62
N HIS A 92 -14.91 1.16 -6.69
CA HIS A 92 -13.47 0.96 -6.61
C HIS A 92 -12.77 2.20 -6.03
N MET A 93 -11.65 2.01 -5.31
CA MET A 93 -10.87 3.13 -4.74
C MET A 93 -10.43 4.16 -5.77
N GLY A 94 -10.21 3.78 -7.03
CA GLY A 94 -9.94 4.73 -8.11
C GLY A 94 -11.09 5.71 -8.34
N ASN A 95 -12.33 5.24 -8.26
CA ASN A 95 -13.51 6.10 -8.37
C ASN A 95 -13.62 7.10 -7.21
N THR A 96 -13.12 6.78 -6.02
CA THR A 96 -13.07 7.75 -4.91
C THR A 96 -12.14 8.93 -5.22
N GLY A 97 -11.07 8.70 -5.99
CA GLY A 97 -10.23 9.78 -6.51
C GLY A 97 -10.99 10.73 -7.43
N GLU A 98 -11.81 10.19 -8.34
CA GLU A 98 -12.67 10.99 -9.24
C GLU A 98 -13.75 11.76 -8.44
N ILE A 99 -14.36 11.13 -7.44
CA ILE A 99 -15.31 11.82 -6.55
C ILE A 99 -14.66 13.03 -5.88
N VAL A 100 -13.47 12.87 -5.32
CA VAL A 100 -12.73 13.98 -4.68
C VAL A 100 -12.38 15.06 -5.70
N ALA A 101 -11.93 14.67 -6.90
CA ALA A 101 -11.62 15.62 -7.95
C ALA A 101 -12.84 16.47 -8.32
N ASN A 102 -14.00 15.85 -8.46
CA ASN A 102 -15.25 16.52 -8.78
C ASN A 102 -15.73 17.44 -7.64
N GLU A 103 -15.78 16.92 -6.41
CA GLU A 103 -16.25 17.68 -5.24
C GLU A 103 -15.34 18.89 -4.91
N CYS A 104 -14.04 18.73 -5.10
CA CYS A 104 -13.05 19.77 -4.82
C CYS A 104 -12.70 20.63 -6.05
N ASN A 105 -13.33 20.40 -7.20
CA ASN A 105 -13.05 21.11 -8.46
C ASN A 105 -11.56 21.04 -8.83
N ILE A 106 -10.96 19.84 -8.77
CA ILE A 106 -9.58 19.61 -9.15
C ILE A 106 -9.54 19.19 -10.61
N SER A 107 -8.96 20.04 -11.46
CA SER A 107 -8.85 19.74 -12.89
C SER A 107 -7.81 18.66 -13.18
N ARG A 108 -7.91 18.05 -14.37
CA ARG A 108 -6.94 17.07 -14.88
C ARG A 108 -5.51 17.65 -14.91
N GLU A 109 -5.36 18.89 -15.31
CA GLU A 109 -4.05 19.57 -15.37
C GLU A 109 -3.43 19.70 -13.97
N LYS A 110 -4.23 19.97 -12.93
CA LYS A 110 -3.75 20.02 -11.54
C LYS A 110 -3.32 18.66 -11.06
N MET A 111 -4.08 17.60 -11.39
CA MET A 111 -3.73 16.22 -11.05
C MET A 111 -2.43 15.80 -11.74
N ASP A 112 -2.29 16.07 -13.03
CA ASP A 112 -1.10 15.74 -13.81
C ASP A 112 0.14 16.50 -13.33
N ALA A 113 0.01 17.78 -13.02
CA ALA A 113 1.09 18.59 -12.43
C ALA A 113 1.53 18.05 -11.06
N PHE A 114 0.58 17.63 -10.22
CA PHE A 114 0.88 17.02 -8.93
C PHE A 114 1.60 15.67 -9.11
N ALA A 115 1.11 14.81 -10.00
CA ALA A 115 1.71 13.52 -10.29
C ALA A 115 3.13 13.64 -10.86
N ALA A 116 3.34 14.57 -11.81
CA ALA A 116 4.67 14.85 -12.36
C ALA A 116 5.64 15.33 -11.26
N ARG A 117 5.21 16.22 -10.38
CA ARG A 117 6.00 16.68 -9.24
C ARG A 117 6.35 15.53 -8.29
N SER A 118 5.41 14.63 -8.01
CA SER A 118 5.62 13.45 -7.15
C SER A 118 6.69 12.53 -7.73
N GLN A 119 6.59 12.20 -9.01
CA GLN A 119 7.58 11.36 -9.70
C GLN A 119 8.97 12.00 -9.73
N ASN A 120 9.06 13.29 -10.02
CA ASN A 120 10.34 14.01 -10.08
C ASN A 120 11.01 14.10 -8.70
N LYS A 121 10.24 14.30 -7.62
CA LYS A 121 10.78 14.25 -6.24
C LYS A 121 11.32 12.86 -5.90
N ALA A 122 10.61 11.80 -6.27
CA ALA A 122 11.08 10.44 -6.04
C ALA A 122 12.36 10.14 -6.85
N ALA A 123 12.41 10.58 -8.11
CA ALA A 123 13.59 10.42 -8.96
C ALA A 123 14.80 11.20 -8.44
N GLU A 124 14.61 12.41 -7.92
CA GLU A 124 15.65 13.22 -7.28
C GLU A 124 16.17 12.53 -6.01
N ALA A 125 15.28 12.04 -5.16
CA ALA A 125 15.64 11.32 -3.94
C ALA A 125 16.45 10.05 -4.25
N GLU A 126 16.06 9.32 -5.30
CA GLU A 126 16.77 8.14 -5.80
C GLU A 126 18.16 8.51 -6.29
N ALA A 127 18.27 9.52 -7.16
CA ALA A 127 19.56 9.96 -7.73
C ALA A 127 20.54 10.47 -6.67
N ASN A 128 20.04 11.07 -5.59
CA ASN A 128 20.83 11.56 -4.47
C ASN A 128 21.10 10.50 -3.39
N GLY A 129 20.56 9.29 -3.53
CA GLY A 129 20.76 8.20 -2.58
C GLY A 129 20.14 8.45 -1.20
N TRP A 130 19.11 9.29 -1.10
CA TRP A 130 18.53 9.68 0.20
C TRP A 130 17.92 8.52 0.97
N PHE A 131 17.54 7.44 0.28
CA PHE A 131 16.97 6.23 0.88
C PHE A 131 17.96 5.06 0.98
N ALA A 132 19.22 5.23 0.56
CA ALA A 132 20.20 4.12 0.52
C ALA A 132 20.45 3.48 1.90
N TRP A 133 20.36 4.27 2.97
CA TRP A 133 20.60 3.79 4.35
C TRP A 133 19.46 2.94 4.93
N GLU A 134 18.26 3.02 4.35
CA GLU A 134 17.07 2.30 4.85
C GLU A 134 16.63 1.16 3.93
N ARG A 135 17.29 0.99 2.78
CA ARG A 135 17.03 -0.10 1.84
C ARG A 135 18.01 -1.24 2.01
N PHE A 136 17.56 -2.42 1.69
CA PHE A 136 18.39 -3.59 1.47
C PHE A 136 17.95 -4.27 0.18
N ASP A 137 18.91 -4.90 -0.50
CA ASP A 137 18.65 -5.57 -1.77
C ASP A 137 17.87 -6.87 -1.54
N MET A 138 16.87 -7.10 -2.38
CA MET A 138 16.22 -8.39 -2.53
C MET A 138 16.77 -9.11 -3.75
N PRO A 139 16.76 -10.47 -3.78
CA PRO A 139 17.32 -11.22 -4.91
C PRO A 139 16.76 -10.80 -6.27
N GLU A 140 15.50 -10.44 -6.31
CA GLU A 140 14.76 -10.10 -7.53
C GLU A 140 14.74 -8.61 -7.82
N LEU A 141 15.03 -7.75 -6.83
CA LEU A 141 14.82 -6.30 -6.93
C LEU A 141 15.71 -5.52 -5.97
N SER A 142 16.51 -4.60 -6.52
CA SER A 142 17.39 -3.71 -5.74
C SER A 142 16.94 -2.26 -5.69
N THR A 143 15.96 -1.87 -6.50
CA THR A 143 15.47 -0.48 -6.59
C THR A 143 13.95 -0.43 -6.70
N ASP A 144 13.36 0.73 -6.39
CA ASP A 144 11.92 0.95 -6.55
C ASP A 144 11.54 1.04 -8.04
N GLU A 145 10.72 0.10 -8.51
CA GLU A 145 10.28 0.02 -9.91
C GLU A 145 9.29 1.12 -10.31
N GLY A 146 8.58 1.69 -9.33
CA GLY A 146 7.51 2.66 -9.55
C GLY A 146 7.99 4.07 -9.92
N VAL A 147 9.27 4.37 -9.73
CA VAL A 147 9.83 5.70 -10.01
C VAL A 147 10.05 5.89 -11.49
N ARG A 148 9.42 6.90 -12.08
CA ARG A 148 9.49 7.23 -13.52
C ARG A 148 10.14 8.58 -13.71
N ALA A 149 11.46 8.61 -13.78
CA ALA A 149 12.23 9.82 -14.05
C ALA A 149 11.80 10.48 -15.38
N GLY A 150 11.79 11.80 -15.40
CA GLY A 150 11.40 12.57 -16.59
C GLY A 150 9.89 12.53 -16.90
N THR A 151 9.05 12.23 -15.92
CA THR A 151 7.60 12.42 -16.02
C THR A 151 7.28 13.90 -16.10
N THR A 152 6.44 14.29 -17.07
CA THR A 152 5.95 15.67 -17.23
C THR A 152 4.42 15.68 -17.30
N ALA A 153 3.82 16.83 -17.01
CA ALA A 153 2.37 17.00 -17.12
C ALA A 153 1.86 16.74 -18.55
N GLU A 154 2.63 17.15 -19.58
CA GLU A 154 2.28 16.95 -20.99
C GLU A 154 2.23 15.45 -21.35
N LYS A 155 3.18 14.66 -20.84
CA LYS A 155 3.17 13.20 -21.04
C LYS A 155 1.96 12.55 -20.36
N LEU A 156 1.60 13.02 -19.16
CA LEU A 156 0.46 12.50 -18.42
C LEU A 156 -0.87 12.87 -19.08
N ALA A 157 -0.99 14.09 -19.60
CA ALA A 157 -2.19 14.55 -20.31
C ALA A 157 -2.55 13.68 -21.52
N GLY A 158 -1.56 13.02 -22.12
CA GLY A 158 -1.77 12.07 -23.22
C GLY A 158 -2.30 10.69 -22.79
N LEU A 159 -2.41 10.41 -21.49
CA LEU A 159 -2.94 9.15 -20.99
C LEU A 159 -4.46 9.21 -20.90
N ARG A 160 -5.11 8.11 -21.35
CA ARG A 160 -6.56 7.99 -21.23
C ARG A 160 -6.99 7.88 -19.75
N PRO A 161 -8.15 8.41 -19.38
CA PRO A 161 -8.78 8.13 -18.09
C PRO A 161 -9.01 6.64 -17.87
N VAL A 162 -9.00 6.20 -16.61
CA VAL A 162 -9.15 4.79 -16.25
C VAL A 162 -10.44 4.53 -15.48
N PHE A 163 -10.87 5.46 -14.64
CA PHE A 163 -11.97 5.27 -13.71
C PHE A 163 -13.21 6.09 -14.05
N GLN A 164 -13.08 7.14 -14.85
CA GLN A 164 -14.18 7.94 -15.36
C GLN A 164 -13.96 8.15 -16.87
N GLU A 165 -15.01 7.98 -17.64
CA GLU A 165 -15.02 8.42 -19.05
C GLU A 165 -15.25 9.93 -19.07
N ASP A 166 -14.57 10.65 -19.95
CA ASP A 166 -14.71 12.12 -20.14
C ASP A 166 -16.09 12.49 -20.71
#